data_e32117591797e24f2be79a0bd5b73c8b
#
_entry.id   e32117591797e24f2be79a0bd5b73c8b
#
_cell.length_a   1.000
_cell.length_b   1.000
_cell.length_c   1.000
_cell.angle_alpha   90.00
_cell.angle_beta   90.00
_cell.angle_gamma   90.00
#
_symmetry.space_group_name_H-M   'P 1'
#
loop_
_entity.id
_entity.type
_entity.pdbx_description
1 polymer ?
#
loop_
_entity_poly.entity_id
_entity_poly.type
_entity_poly.pdbx_seq_one_letter_code
_entity_poly.pdbx_strand_id
1 'polypeptide(L)'
;MIEYQNVSLTCQVSGPILKNLTFDIQEGEFFVLIGPSGSGKTTTLKLINRLIEQTDGDIRIQGKRLKDFDLRELRLETGYVLQQIALFPNMTVAENIALIPEMKGLNKEETLKKSRQLLTKVGLEPDSYLDRLPKDLSGGEKQRIGILRAIIANPKVLLMDEPFSALDPISKGQLQDLIKELHEEFKMTTVFVTHDMDEAVKLADRICLMKAGEVVQLGTPDELRNQPANDFVVEFMKNRGGA
;
A
#
# COMPACT_ATOMS: atom_id res chain seq x y z
N MET A 1 14.84 5.10 -2.40
CA MET A 1 13.83 4.92 -3.49
C MET A 1 12.83 6.07 -3.52
N ILE A 2 12.11 6.35 -2.45
CA ILE A 2 11.19 7.49 -2.33
C ILE A 2 11.69 8.43 -1.24
N GLU A 3 11.71 9.74 -1.50
CA GLU A 3 12.20 10.75 -0.56
C GLU A 3 11.16 11.84 -0.36
N TYR A 4 10.87 12.17 0.89
CA TYR A 4 10.07 13.31 1.32
C TYR A 4 11.01 14.37 1.88
N GLN A 5 10.98 15.59 1.33
CA GLN A 5 11.83 16.70 1.72
C GLN A 5 10.97 17.90 2.12
N ASN A 6 10.80 18.11 3.43
CA ASN A 6 10.02 19.21 4.04
C ASN A 6 8.58 19.30 3.48
N VAL A 7 7.93 18.15 3.26
CA VAL A 7 6.62 18.07 2.61
C VAL A 7 5.51 18.51 3.55
N SER A 8 4.74 19.50 3.13
CA SER A 8 3.57 19.98 3.85
C SER A 8 2.33 19.98 2.94
N LEU A 9 1.18 19.78 3.56
CA LEU A 9 -0.13 19.89 2.90
C LEU A 9 -1.09 20.67 3.78
N THR A 10 -1.60 21.79 3.26
CA THR A 10 -2.60 22.61 3.92
C THR A 10 -3.87 22.65 3.09
N CYS A 11 -5.00 22.31 3.69
CA CYS A 11 -6.31 22.47 3.09
C CYS A 11 -6.87 23.84 3.46
N GLN A 12 -7.49 24.54 2.51
CA GLN A 12 -8.05 25.87 2.73
C GLN A 12 -9.18 25.88 3.79
N VAL A 13 -9.88 24.76 3.96
CA VAL A 13 -11.01 24.65 4.88
C VAL A 13 -10.61 24.08 6.24
N SER A 14 -9.81 23.00 6.25
CA SER A 14 -9.46 22.24 7.46
C SER A 14 -8.09 22.59 8.05
N GLY A 15 -7.34 23.46 7.41
CA GLY A 15 -6.00 23.86 7.86
C GLY A 15 -4.91 22.80 7.52
N PRO A 16 -3.79 22.78 8.27
CA PRO A 16 -2.65 21.91 7.97
C PRO A 16 -2.98 20.43 8.24
N ILE A 17 -2.80 19.61 7.21
CA ILE A 17 -2.99 18.15 7.24
C ILE A 17 -1.66 17.43 7.44
N LEU A 18 -0.61 17.85 6.72
CA LEU A 18 0.76 17.36 6.85
C LEU A 18 1.70 18.53 7.11
N LYS A 19 2.69 18.32 7.98
CA LYS A 19 3.58 19.37 8.47
C LYS A 19 5.02 18.90 8.35
N ASN A 20 5.73 19.47 7.38
CA ASN A 20 7.18 19.37 7.23
C ASN A 20 7.71 17.92 7.29
N LEU A 21 7.04 16.99 6.59
CA LEU A 21 7.46 15.59 6.55
C LEU A 21 8.81 15.47 5.84
N THR A 22 9.79 14.86 6.52
CA THR A 22 11.11 14.57 5.97
C THR A 22 11.52 13.16 6.36
N PHE A 23 11.53 12.25 5.40
CA PHE A 23 11.96 10.86 5.54
C PHE A 23 12.23 10.25 4.16
N ASP A 24 12.86 9.09 4.15
CA ASP A 24 13.12 8.31 2.96
C ASP A 24 12.56 6.87 3.09
N ILE A 25 12.31 6.25 1.96
CA ILE A 25 11.93 4.84 1.83
C ILE A 25 12.95 4.19 0.89
N GLN A 26 13.58 3.11 1.33
CA GLN A 26 14.62 2.41 0.57
C GLN A 26 14.01 1.55 -0.55
N GLU A 27 14.83 1.17 -1.53
CA GLU A 27 14.38 0.26 -2.59
C GLU A 27 14.20 -1.15 -2.03
N GLY A 28 13.07 -1.79 -2.38
CA GLY A 28 12.72 -3.12 -1.90
C GLY A 28 12.28 -3.18 -0.44
N GLU A 29 12.10 -2.04 0.23
CA GLU A 29 11.70 -1.97 1.63
C GLU A 29 10.19 -2.17 1.79
N PHE A 30 9.78 -2.88 2.85
CA PHE A 30 8.41 -2.90 3.35
C PHE A 30 8.26 -1.81 4.42
N PHE A 31 7.81 -0.64 3.99
CA PHE A 31 7.67 0.56 4.81
C PHE A 31 6.25 0.74 5.29
N VAL A 32 6.04 0.86 6.61
CA VAL A 32 4.72 0.98 7.20
C VAL A 32 4.48 2.38 7.78
N LEU A 33 3.41 3.02 7.32
CA LEU A 33 2.87 4.25 7.92
C LEU A 33 1.82 3.86 8.95
N ILE A 34 2.02 4.20 10.21
CA ILE A 34 1.11 3.88 11.30
C ILE A 34 0.80 5.11 12.16
N GLY A 35 -0.32 5.09 12.87
CA GLY A 35 -0.73 6.16 13.79
C GLY A 35 -2.23 6.24 13.95
N PRO A 36 -2.74 7.11 14.83
CA PRO A 36 -4.17 7.32 15.06
C PRO A 36 -4.93 7.74 13.80
N SER A 37 -6.25 7.60 13.83
CA SER A 37 -7.11 8.15 12.78
C SER A 37 -6.87 9.66 12.64
N GLY A 38 -6.82 10.16 11.40
CA GLY A 38 -6.56 11.58 11.13
C GLY A 38 -5.09 12.01 11.25
N SER A 39 -4.13 11.08 11.48
CA SER A 39 -2.69 11.45 11.57
C SER A 39 -2.04 11.78 10.22
N GLY A 40 -2.73 11.61 9.09
CA GLY A 40 -2.22 11.95 7.76
C GLY A 40 -1.66 10.78 6.94
N LYS A 41 -1.73 9.53 7.40
CA LYS A 41 -1.17 8.33 6.74
C LYS A 41 -1.65 8.14 5.29
N THR A 42 -2.95 8.00 5.10
CA THR A 42 -3.57 7.87 3.77
C THR A 42 -3.27 9.09 2.88
N THR A 43 -3.21 10.28 3.46
CA THR A 43 -2.83 11.51 2.75
C THR A 43 -1.39 11.43 2.27
N THR A 44 -0.46 11.01 3.14
CA THR A 44 0.95 10.77 2.79
C THR A 44 1.07 9.73 1.68
N LEU A 45 0.34 8.60 1.78
CA LEU A 45 0.33 7.58 0.73
C LEU A 45 -0.15 8.14 -0.62
N LYS A 46 -1.23 8.94 -0.63
CA LYS A 46 -1.84 9.52 -1.84
C LYS A 46 -0.96 10.53 -2.56
N LEU A 47 0.00 11.14 -1.87
CA LEU A 47 0.99 12.02 -2.49
C LEU A 47 1.91 11.25 -3.44
N ILE A 48 2.29 9.99 -3.13
CA ILE A 48 3.27 9.21 -3.90
C ILE A 48 2.83 8.99 -5.35
N ASN A 49 1.53 8.75 -5.60
CA ASN A 49 0.99 8.57 -6.95
C ASN A 49 0.22 9.80 -7.48
N ARG A 50 0.45 10.97 -6.84
CA ARG A 50 -0.16 12.26 -7.20
C ARG A 50 -1.69 12.19 -7.35
N LEU A 51 -2.36 11.48 -6.43
CA LEU A 51 -3.82 11.61 -6.27
C LEU A 51 -4.18 12.94 -5.60
N ILE A 52 -3.27 13.46 -4.80
CA ILE A 52 -3.28 14.81 -4.23
C ILE A 52 -1.87 15.40 -4.38
N GLU A 53 -1.76 16.71 -4.32
CA GLU A 53 -0.47 17.40 -4.42
C GLU A 53 -0.17 18.15 -3.12
N GLN A 54 1.09 18.16 -2.73
CA GLN A 54 1.58 18.92 -1.56
C GLN A 54 1.50 20.42 -1.82
N THR A 55 1.38 21.19 -0.72
CA THR A 55 1.42 22.67 -0.79
C THR A 55 2.84 23.22 -0.68
N ASP A 56 3.76 22.47 -0.07
CA ASP A 56 5.17 22.84 0.08
C ASP A 56 6.07 21.61 0.16
N GLY A 57 7.36 21.77 -0.11
CA GLY A 57 8.36 20.72 -0.14
C GLY A 57 8.39 19.94 -1.46
N ASP A 58 9.27 18.95 -1.52
CA ASP A 58 9.47 18.10 -2.70
C ASP A 58 9.35 16.61 -2.33
N ILE A 59 8.76 15.82 -3.23
CA ILE A 59 8.81 14.35 -3.18
C ILE A 59 9.60 13.89 -4.39
N ARG A 60 10.49 12.92 -4.18
CA ARG A 60 11.29 12.31 -5.25
C ARG A 60 11.09 10.80 -5.29
N ILE A 61 11.09 10.23 -6.48
CA ILE A 61 11.13 8.79 -6.72
C ILE A 61 12.35 8.51 -7.60
N GLN A 62 13.27 7.68 -7.12
CA GLN A 62 14.56 7.39 -7.80
C GLN A 62 15.32 8.67 -8.20
N GLY A 63 15.36 9.66 -7.30
CA GLY A 63 16.02 10.94 -7.48
C GLY A 63 15.28 11.96 -8.37
N LYS A 64 14.30 11.54 -9.18
CA LYS A 64 13.49 12.43 -10.03
C LYS A 64 12.33 13.03 -9.21
N ARG A 65 12.11 14.34 -9.30
CA ARG A 65 10.99 14.99 -8.59
C ARG A 65 9.65 14.47 -9.10
N LEU A 66 8.74 14.20 -8.19
CA LEU A 66 7.44 13.62 -8.49
C LEU A 66 6.63 14.45 -9.50
N LYS A 67 6.71 15.77 -9.41
CA LYS A 67 6.03 16.69 -10.34
C LYS A 67 6.54 16.64 -11.79
N ASP A 68 7.74 16.11 -12.01
CA ASP A 68 8.39 16.03 -13.32
C ASP A 68 8.05 14.71 -14.05
N PHE A 69 7.31 13.79 -13.40
CA PHE A 69 6.81 12.57 -14.05
C PHE A 69 5.58 12.86 -14.90
N ASP A 70 5.46 12.14 -16.02
CA ASP A 70 4.17 11.97 -16.68
C ASP A 70 3.21 11.24 -15.74
N LEU A 71 2.02 11.80 -15.54
CA LEU A 71 1.09 11.30 -14.53
C LEU A 71 0.54 9.91 -14.87
N ARG A 72 0.35 9.63 -16.18
CA ARG A 72 -0.11 8.31 -16.63
C ARG A 72 0.97 7.26 -16.41
N GLU A 73 2.19 7.56 -16.81
CA GLU A 73 3.35 6.67 -16.62
C GLU A 73 3.57 6.36 -15.14
N LEU A 74 3.60 7.37 -14.27
CA LEU A 74 3.73 7.21 -12.82
C LEU A 74 2.69 6.23 -12.25
N ARG A 75 1.42 6.39 -12.64
CA ARG A 75 0.33 5.57 -12.13
C ARG A 75 0.31 4.16 -12.71
N LEU A 76 0.77 3.96 -13.93
CA LEU A 76 0.93 2.62 -14.53
C LEU A 76 2.10 1.84 -13.90
N GLU A 77 3.13 2.54 -13.42
CA GLU A 77 4.28 1.93 -12.75
C GLU A 77 4.09 1.77 -11.22
N THR A 78 2.95 2.24 -10.68
CA THR A 78 2.62 2.16 -9.27
C THR A 78 1.41 1.25 -9.05
N GLY A 79 1.59 0.14 -8.33
CA GLY A 79 0.47 -0.67 -7.85
C GLY A 79 -0.25 0.02 -6.69
N TYR A 80 -1.58 -0.02 -6.68
CA TYR A 80 -2.36 0.56 -5.60
C TYR A 80 -3.51 -0.35 -5.14
N VAL A 81 -3.45 -0.75 -3.88
CA VAL A 81 -4.52 -1.50 -3.19
C VAL A 81 -5.26 -0.52 -2.28
N LEU A 82 -6.51 -0.26 -2.61
CA LEU A 82 -7.39 0.65 -1.88
C LEU A 82 -8.02 -0.03 -0.67
N GLN A 83 -8.32 0.72 0.38
CA GLN A 83 -9.07 0.28 1.55
C GLN A 83 -10.42 -0.35 1.18
N GLN A 84 -11.18 0.31 0.31
CA GLN A 84 -12.36 -0.29 -0.30
C GLN A 84 -11.96 -1.03 -1.57
N ILE A 85 -12.32 -2.31 -1.66
CA ILE A 85 -12.01 -3.16 -2.79
C ILE A 85 -12.69 -2.62 -4.05
N ALA A 86 -11.94 -1.90 -4.88
CA ALA A 86 -12.44 -1.24 -6.07
C ALA A 86 -12.25 -2.12 -7.32
N LEU A 87 -12.79 -3.35 -7.31
CA LEU A 87 -12.91 -4.13 -8.55
C LEU A 87 -13.99 -3.52 -9.45
N PHE A 88 -13.76 -3.53 -10.75
CA PHE A 88 -14.75 -3.10 -11.72
C PHE A 88 -15.89 -4.11 -11.76
N PRO A 89 -17.13 -3.74 -11.38
CA PRO A 89 -18.20 -4.70 -11.13
C PRO A 89 -18.71 -5.40 -12.41
N ASN A 90 -18.49 -4.79 -13.57
CA ASN A 90 -18.90 -5.30 -14.87
C ASN A 90 -17.79 -6.04 -15.62
N MET A 91 -16.63 -6.21 -14.99
CA MET A 91 -15.47 -6.93 -15.53
C MET A 91 -15.31 -8.25 -14.77
N THR A 92 -14.95 -9.30 -15.47
CA THR A 92 -14.58 -10.59 -14.87
C THR A 92 -13.31 -10.46 -14.04
N VAL A 93 -12.96 -11.49 -13.31
CA VAL A 93 -11.68 -11.60 -12.58
C VAL A 93 -10.51 -11.45 -13.54
N ALA A 94 -10.55 -12.16 -14.68
CA ALA A 94 -9.51 -12.07 -15.71
C ALA A 94 -9.33 -10.64 -16.22
N GLU A 95 -10.42 -9.96 -16.58
CA GLU A 95 -10.41 -8.58 -17.08
C GLU A 95 -9.93 -7.59 -16.00
N ASN A 96 -10.37 -7.76 -14.74
CA ASN A 96 -9.89 -6.92 -13.64
C ASN A 96 -8.37 -7.05 -13.45
N ILE A 97 -7.83 -8.27 -13.48
CA ILE A 97 -6.39 -8.50 -13.32
C ILE A 97 -5.63 -7.97 -14.54
N ALA A 98 -6.13 -8.17 -15.77
CA ALA A 98 -5.46 -7.78 -17.00
C ALA A 98 -5.48 -6.27 -17.29
N LEU A 99 -6.21 -5.47 -16.52
CA LEU A 99 -6.45 -4.05 -16.83
C LEU A 99 -5.15 -3.23 -17.00
N ILE A 100 -4.24 -3.30 -16.03
CA ILE A 100 -2.97 -2.56 -16.10
C ILE A 100 -2.04 -3.12 -17.18
N PRO A 101 -1.83 -4.45 -17.31
CA PRO A 101 -1.14 -5.04 -18.45
C PRO A 101 -1.66 -4.55 -19.81
N GLU A 102 -2.97 -4.52 -20.02
CA GLU A 102 -3.58 -4.03 -21.27
C GLU A 102 -3.28 -2.54 -21.51
N MET A 103 -3.40 -1.71 -20.48
CA MET A 103 -3.06 -0.28 -20.58
C MET A 103 -1.59 -0.03 -20.87
N LYS A 104 -0.70 -0.96 -20.49
CA LYS A 104 0.75 -0.96 -20.80
C LYS A 104 1.06 -1.61 -22.15
N GLY A 105 0.07 -2.19 -22.85
CA GLY A 105 0.26 -2.88 -24.13
C GLY A 105 1.01 -4.22 -24.01
N LEU A 106 0.96 -4.87 -22.84
CA LEU A 106 1.61 -6.17 -22.62
C LEU A 106 0.87 -7.29 -23.37
N ASN A 107 1.61 -8.37 -23.66
CA ASN A 107 1.06 -9.52 -24.39
C ASN A 107 -0.07 -10.19 -23.58
N LYS A 108 -1.23 -10.42 -24.25
CA LYS A 108 -2.43 -10.98 -23.61
C LYS A 108 -2.26 -12.41 -23.15
N GLU A 109 -1.57 -13.26 -23.95
CA GLU A 109 -1.36 -14.67 -23.59
C GLU A 109 -0.43 -14.80 -22.37
N GLU A 110 0.65 -14.01 -22.34
CA GLU A 110 1.56 -13.95 -21.21
C GLU A 110 0.86 -13.41 -19.95
N THR A 111 0.03 -12.39 -20.10
CA THR A 111 -0.79 -11.83 -19.02
C THR A 111 -1.76 -12.88 -18.48
N LEU A 112 -2.44 -13.63 -19.32
CA LEU A 112 -3.36 -14.68 -18.89
C LEU A 112 -2.61 -15.81 -18.19
N LYS A 113 -1.48 -16.26 -18.73
CA LYS A 113 -0.61 -17.27 -18.10
C LYS A 113 -0.18 -16.83 -16.70
N LYS A 114 0.29 -15.57 -16.56
CA LYS A 114 0.69 -15.00 -15.27
C LYS A 114 -0.49 -14.85 -14.32
N SER A 115 -1.67 -14.46 -14.82
CA SER A 115 -2.90 -14.38 -14.02
C SER A 115 -3.26 -15.73 -13.42
N ARG A 116 -3.18 -16.80 -14.19
CA ARG A 116 -3.41 -18.18 -13.70
C ARG A 116 -2.44 -18.56 -12.59
N GLN A 117 -1.15 -18.32 -12.79
CA GLN A 117 -0.11 -18.61 -11.78
C GLN A 117 -0.37 -17.84 -10.47
N LEU A 118 -0.69 -16.56 -10.58
CA LEU A 118 -0.97 -15.72 -9.41
C LEU A 118 -2.27 -16.12 -8.71
N LEU A 119 -3.34 -16.48 -9.45
CA LEU A 119 -4.59 -17.00 -8.86
C LEU A 119 -4.33 -18.26 -8.05
N THR A 120 -3.59 -19.24 -8.61
CA THR A 120 -3.21 -20.46 -7.89
C THR A 120 -2.43 -20.11 -6.61
N LYS A 121 -1.49 -19.18 -6.70
CA LYS A 121 -0.68 -18.75 -5.55
C LYS A 121 -1.51 -18.16 -4.40
N VAL A 122 -2.56 -17.41 -4.71
CA VAL A 122 -3.47 -16.87 -3.71
C VAL A 122 -4.59 -17.85 -3.30
N GLY A 123 -4.50 -19.12 -3.69
CA GLY A 123 -5.44 -20.18 -3.34
C GLY A 123 -6.78 -20.09 -4.06
N LEU A 124 -6.81 -19.48 -5.26
CA LEU A 124 -7.99 -19.39 -6.12
C LEU A 124 -7.76 -20.22 -7.38
N GLU A 125 -8.59 -21.26 -7.59
CA GLU A 125 -8.49 -22.14 -8.75
C GLU A 125 -8.81 -21.37 -10.05
N PRO A 126 -7.85 -21.22 -10.99
CA PRO A 126 -8.00 -20.34 -12.16
C PRO A 126 -9.23 -20.66 -13.02
N ASP A 127 -9.47 -21.93 -13.33
CA ASP A 127 -10.59 -22.33 -14.20
C ASP A 127 -11.96 -22.05 -13.58
N SER A 128 -12.01 -21.98 -12.25
CA SER A 128 -13.23 -21.66 -11.51
C SER A 128 -13.44 -20.16 -11.30
N TYR A 129 -12.37 -19.36 -11.36
CA TYR A 129 -12.45 -17.94 -10.95
C TYR A 129 -12.32 -16.93 -12.08
N LEU A 130 -11.58 -17.22 -13.16
CA LEU A 130 -11.26 -16.24 -14.22
C LEU A 130 -12.51 -15.57 -14.82
N ASP A 131 -13.59 -16.31 -15.02
CA ASP A 131 -14.82 -15.82 -15.65
C ASP A 131 -15.86 -15.27 -14.66
N ARG A 132 -15.58 -15.34 -13.33
CA ARG A 132 -16.50 -14.81 -12.32
C ARG A 132 -16.52 -13.29 -12.34
N LEU A 133 -17.69 -12.73 -12.00
CA LEU A 133 -17.85 -11.31 -11.72
C LEU A 133 -17.60 -11.01 -10.23
N PRO A 134 -17.22 -9.79 -9.87
CA PRO A 134 -17.00 -9.41 -8.47
C PRO A 134 -18.20 -9.70 -7.54
N LYS A 135 -19.42 -9.63 -8.02
CA LYS A 135 -20.62 -9.93 -7.23
C LYS A 135 -20.67 -11.39 -6.71
N ASP A 136 -20.00 -12.30 -7.42
CA ASP A 136 -19.97 -13.74 -7.12
C ASP A 136 -18.81 -14.13 -6.20
N LEU A 137 -18.09 -13.14 -5.64
CA LEU A 137 -16.92 -13.31 -4.81
C LEU A 137 -17.16 -12.86 -3.38
N SER A 138 -16.59 -13.57 -2.41
CA SER A 138 -16.51 -13.13 -1.01
C SER A 138 -15.60 -11.89 -0.87
N GLY A 139 -15.66 -11.22 0.29
CA GLY A 139 -14.80 -10.07 0.58
C GLY A 139 -13.29 -10.39 0.51
N GLY A 140 -12.89 -11.53 1.08
CA GLY A 140 -11.49 -11.97 1.05
C GLY A 140 -11.00 -12.34 -0.35
N GLU A 141 -11.84 -12.98 -1.18
CA GLU A 141 -11.51 -13.27 -2.59
C GLU A 141 -11.34 -11.98 -3.40
N LYS A 142 -12.26 -11.02 -3.23
CA LYS A 142 -12.14 -9.69 -3.86
C LYS A 142 -10.82 -9.01 -3.49
N GLN A 143 -10.44 -9.10 -2.21
CA GLN A 143 -9.18 -8.49 -1.73
C GLN A 143 -7.96 -9.13 -2.40
N ARG A 144 -7.91 -10.47 -2.45
CA ARG A 144 -6.83 -11.20 -3.15
C ARG A 144 -6.74 -10.78 -4.61
N ILE A 145 -7.86 -10.72 -5.33
CA ILE A 145 -7.89 -10.28 -6.74
C ILE A 145 -7.47 -8.82 -6.89
N GLY A 146 -7.86 -7.94 -5.97
CA GLY A 146 -7.42 -6.54 -5.94
C GLY A 146 -5.90 -6.39 -5.79
N ILE A 147 -5.28 -7.24 -4.98
CA ILE A 147 -3.82 -7.33 -4.83
C ILE A 147 -3.19 -7.83 -6.13
N LEU A 148 -3.71 -8.92 -6.73
CA LEU A 148 -3.19 -9.45 -8.00
C LEU A 148 -3.24 -8.40 -9.11
N ARG A 149 -4.34 -7.65 -9.22
CA ARG A 149 -4.47 -6.53 -10.17
C ARG A 149 -3.38 -5.47 -9.96
N ALA A 150 -3.02 -5.20 -8.70
CA ALA A 150 -2.02 -4.19 -8.38
C ALA A 150 -0.59 -4.65 -8.73
N ILE A 151 -0.29 -5.96 -8.64
CA ILE A 151 1.09 -6.47 -8.78
C ILE A 151 1.39 -7.15 -10.12
N ILE A 152 0.39 -7.53 -10.91
CA ILE A 152 0.59 -8.34 -12.12
C ILE A 152 1.52 -7.70 -13.15
N ALA A 153 1.50 -6.36 -13.24
CA ALA A 153 2.35 -5.60 -14.14
C ALA A 153 3.77 -5.32 -13.60
N ASN A 154 4.17 -5.99 -12.50
CA ASN A 154 5.46 -5.82 -11.81
C ASN A 154 5.76 -4.34 -11.48
N PRO A 155 4.92 -3.68 -10.68
CA PRO A 155 5.19 -2.31 -10.30
C PRO A 155 6.45 -2.22 -9.42
N LYS A 156 7.21 -1.12 -9.55
CA LYS A 156 8.35 -0.85 -8.66
C LYS A 156 7.91 -0.43 -7.26
N VAL A 157 6.77 0.23 -7.17
CA VAL A 157 6.16 0.72 -5.93
C VAL A 157 4.77 0.12 -5.78
N LEU A 158 4.49 -0.47 -4.61
CA LEU A 158 3.19 -0.95 -4.22
C LEU A 158 2.67 -0.13 -3.05
N LEU A 159 1.54 0.54 -3.24
CA LEU A 159 0.85 1.31 -2.22
C LEU A 159 -0.34 0.51 -1.69
N MET A 160 -0.48 0.40 -0.37
CA MET A 160 -1.59 -0.30 0.27
C MET A 160 -2.20 0.56 1.37
N ASP A 161 -3.48 0.88 1.24
CA ASP A 161 -4.23 1.70 2.20
C ASP A 161 -5.19 0.82 3.00
N GLU A 162 -4.82 0.46 4.23
CA GLU A 162 -5.58 -0.39 5.18
C GLU A 162 -6.20 -1.66 4.54
N PRO A 163 -5.43 -2.50 3.83
CA PRO A 163 -5.99 -3.57 3.00
C PRO A 163 -6.65 -4.70 3.81
N PHE A 164 -6.49 -4.73 5.13
CA PHE A 164 -7.03 -5.80 5.99
C PHE A 164 -8.22 -5.37 6.83
N SER A 165 -8.65 -4.11 6.76
CA SER A 165 -9.64 -3.52 7.69
C SER A 165 -11.03 -4.18 7.68
N ALA A 166 -11.39 -4.90 6.59
CA ALA A 166 -12.68 -5.55 6.42
C ALA A 166 -12.63 -7.09 6.54
N LEU A 167 -11.50 -7.66 7.02
CA LEU A 167 -11.29 -9.10 7.08
C LEU A 167 -11.44 -9.66 8.50
N ASP A 168 -11.92 -10.89 8.60
CA ASP A 168 -11.87 -11.64 9.84
C ASP A 168 -10.42 -12.04 10.21
N PRO A 169 -10.12 -12.35 11.49
CA PRO A 169 -8.75 -12.58 11.95
C PRO A 169 -7.99 -13.70 11.23
N ILE A 170 -8.69 -14.76 10.80
CA ILE A 170 -8.08 -15.91 10.12
C ILE A 170 -7.68 -15.50 8.69
N SER A 171 -8.62 -14.93 7.95
CA SER A 171 -8.38 -14.42 6.59
C SER A 171 -7.30 -13.33 6.58
N LYS A 172 -7.29 -12.46 7.60
CA LYS A 172 -6.28 -11.43 7.80
C LYS A 172 -4.88 -12.02 7.93
N GLY A 173 -4.68 -13.02 8.82
CA GLY A 173 -3.39 -13.67 9.00
C GLY A 173 -2.85 -14.32 7.72
N GLN A 174 -3.70 -15.04 7.00
CA GLN A 174 -3.34 -15.66 5.72
C GLN A 174 -2.94 -14.63 4.65
N LEU A 175 -3.67 -13.52 4.58
CA LEU A 175 -3.38 -12.47 3.59
C LEU A 175 -2.10 -11.69 3.92
N GLN A 176 -1.79 -11.49 5.21
CA GLN A 176 -0.51 -10.92 5.64
C GLN A 176 0.68 -11.77 5.20
N ASP A 177 0.60 -13.09 5.42
CA ASP A 177 1.66 -14.03 5.03
C ASP A 177 1.84 -14.04 3.51
N LEU A 178 0.75 -14.05 2.76
CA LEU A 178 0.74 -13.95 1.31
C LEU A 178 1.38 -12.66 0.80
N ILE A 179 1.03 -11.50 1.38
CA ILE A 179 1.61 -10.20 0.97
C ILE A 179 3.11 -10.17 1.23
N LYS A 180 3.56 -10.72 2.36
CA LYS A 180 4.98 -10.82 2.67
C LYS A 180 5.71 -11.68 1.64
N GLU A 181 5.17 -12.85 1.30
CA GLU A 181 5.71 -13.73 0.26
C GLU A 181 5.79 -13.04 -1.12
N LEU A 182 4.72 -12.34 -1.52
CA LEU A 182 4.68 -11.60 -2.78
C LEU A 182 5.67 -10.43 -2.79
N HIS A 183 5.83 -9.73 -1.69
CA HIS A 183 6.81 -8.66 -1.54
C HIS A 183 8.24 -9.18 -1.73
N GLU A 184 8.60 -10.28 -1.05
CA GLU A 184 9.93 -10.91 -1.15
C GLU A 184 10.21 -11.44 -2.57
N GLU A 185 9.22 -12.04 -3.23
CA GLU A 185 9.36 -12.57 -4.59
C GLU A 185 9.52 -11.48 -5.65
N PHE A 186 8.67 -10.47 -5.60
CA PHE A 186 8.65 -9.40 -6.61
C PHE A 186 9.61 -8.25 -6.28
N LYS A 187 10.21 -8.23 -5.09
CA LYS A 187 11.15 -7.19 -4.61
C LYS A 187 10.64 -5.77 -4.81
N MET A 188 9.34 -5.57 -4.59
CA MET A 188 8.70 -4.26 -4.71
C MET A 188 9.06 -3.37 -3.51
N THR A 189 9.12 -2.06 -3.71
CA THR A 189 9.09 -1.11 -2.60
C THR A 189 7.64 -0.96 -2.16
N THR A 190 7.29 -1.46 -0.97
CA THR A 190 5.92 -1.46 -0.46
C THR A 190 5.72 -0.36 0.57
N VAL A 191 4.71 0.49 0.36
CA VAL A 191 4.27 1.49 1.35
C VAL A 191 2.88 1.08 1.83
N PHE A 192 2.81 0.72 3.10
CA PHE A 192 1.64 0.12 3.70
C PHE A 192 1.08 1.01 4.81
N VAL A 193 -0.19 1.32 4.76
CA VAL A 193 -0.91 2.08 5.79
C VAL A 193 -1.73 1.13 6.65
N THR A 194 -1.59 1.26 7.96
CA THR A 194 -2.43 0.57 8.94
C THR A 194 -2.62 1.40 10.21
N HIS A 195 -3.59 1.04 11.02
CA HIS A 195 -3.74 1.50 12.40
C HIS A 195 -3.43 0.38 13.42
N ASP A 196 -3.14 -0.83 12.94
CA ASP A 196 -2.87 -2.03 13.73
C ASP A 196 -1.36 -2.25 13.90
N MET A 197 -0.89 -2.23 15.16
CA MET A 197 0.53 -2.38 15.48
C MET A 197 1.03 -3.80 15.21
N ASP A 198 0.20 -4.84 15.38
CA ASP A 198 0.61 -6.22 15.11
C ASP A 198 0.86 -6.44 13.61
N GLU A 199 0.07 -5.80 12.74
CA GLU A 199 0.35 -5.77 11.29
C GLU A 199 1.69 -5.09 10.99
N ALA A 200 1.92 -3.92 11.59
CA ALA A 200 3.13 -3.16 11.37
C ALA A 200 4.38 -3.95 11.82
N VAL A 201 4.36 -4.55 13.00
CA VAL A 201 5.48 -5.34 13.53
C VAL A 201 5.73 -6.61 12.72
N LYS A 202 4.66 -7.24 12.19
CA LYS A 202 4.78 -8.48 11.40
C LYS A 202 5.37 -8.25 10.02
N LEU A 203 5.04 -7.11 9.38
CA LEU A 203 5.32 -6.88 7.97
C LEU A 203 6.48 -5.92 7.71
N ALA A 204 6.71 -4.95 8.60
CA ALA A 204 7.61 -3.83 8.32
C ALA A 204 9.10 -4.17 8.45
N ASP A 205 9.89 -3.66 7.52
CA ASP A 205 11.32 -3.42 7.74
C ASP A 205 11.51 -2.16 8.61
N ARG A 206 10.82 -1.06 8.25
CA ARG A 206 10.74 0.17 9.07
C ARG A 206 9.31 0.67 9.20
N ILE A 207 9.05 1.25 10.38
CA ILE A 207 7.77 1.84 10.77
C ILE A 207 7.93 3.35 10.91
N CYS A 208 7.07 4.11 10.25
CA CYS A 208 6.91 5.55 10.43
C CYS A 208 5.65 5.81 11.26
N LEU A 209 5.82 6.12 12.53
CA LEU A 209 4.72 6.48 13.41
C LEU A 209 4.38 7.96 13.25
N MET A 210 3.15 8.23 12.85
CA MET A 210 2.63 9.57 12.60
C MET A 210 1.60 10.01 13.64
N LYS A 211 1.61 11.30 13.98
CA LYS A 211 0.59 11.94 14.83
C LYS A 211 0.34 13.38 14.37
N ALA A 212 -0.92 13.75 14.18
CA ALA A 212 -1.32 15.13 13.86
C ALA A 212 -0.57 15.76 12.66
N GLY A 213 -0.29 14.95 11.64
CA GLY A 213 0.38 15.39 10.41
C GLY A 213 1.91 15.42 10.48
N GLU A 214 2.51 14.92 11.55
CA GLU A 214 3.96 14.93 11.77
C GLU A 214 4.50 13.50 11.96
N VAL A 215 5.78 13.28 11.65
CA VAL A 215 6.50 12.04 12.01
C VAL A 215 6.93 12.14 13.46
N VAL A 216 6.47 11.20 14.28
CA VAL A 216 6.86 11.10 15.70
C VAL A 216 8.14 10.30 15.87
N GLN A 217 8.20 9.15 15.21
CA GLN A 217 9.39 8.29 15.18
C GLN A 217 9.40 7.45 13.90
N LEU A 218 10.60 7.24 13.39
CA LEU A 218 10.90 6.35 12.27
C LEU A 218 12.01 5.40 12.69
N GLY A 219 11.83 4.11 12.45
CA GLY A 219 12.83 3.08 12.76
C GLY A 219 12.29 1.68 12.53
N THR A 220 13.11 0.68 12.82
CA THR A 220 12.69 -0.72 12.83
C THR A 220 11.68 -1.00 13.95
N PRO A 221 10.89 -2.08 13.88
CA PRO A 221 10.00 -2.46 14.98
C PRO A 221 10.71 -2.58 16.32
N ASP A 222 11.94 -3.10 16.33
CA ASP A 222 12.75 -3.25 17.56
C ASP A 222 13.24 -1.91 18.11
N GLU A 223 13.61 -0.95 17.24
CA GLU A 223 13.98 0.40 17.67
C GLU A 223 12.79 1.13 18.31
N LEU A 224 11.60 1.06 17.72
CA LEU A 224 10.41 1.67 18.31
C LEU A 224 10.06 1.06 19.67
N ARG A 225 10.29 -0.25 19.83
CA ARG A 225 10.02 -0.96 21.08
C ARG A 225 11.05 -0.66 22.18
N ASN A 226 12.33 -0.68 21.83
CA ASN A 226 13.43 -0.64 22.82
C ASN A 226 13.97 0.78 23.07
N GLN A 227 13.74 1.70 22.11
CA GLN A 227 14.21 3.08 22.14
C GLN A 227 13.09 4.05 21.74
N PRO A 228 11.94 4.05 22.44
CA PRO A 228 10.83 4.93 22.08
C PRO A 228 11.23 6.39 22.30
N ALA A 229 10.90 7.25 21.32
CA ALA A 229 11.26 8.67 21.34
C ALA A 229 10.52 9.46 22.44
N ASN A 230 9.33 9.00 22.88
CA ASN A 230 8.53 9.64 23.92
C ASN A 230 7.43 8.68 24.45
N ASP A 231 6.69 9.14 25.46
CA ASP A 231 5.62 8.36 26.10
C ASP A 231 4.49 7.97 25.13
N PHE A 232 4.20 8.79 24.12
CA PHE A 232 3.22 8.44 23.09
C PHE A 232 3.62 7.19 22.31
N VAL A 233 4.90 7.05 21.94
CA VAL A 233 5.41 5.84 21.27
C VAL A 233 5.29 4.63 22.20
N VAL A 234 5.67 4.78 23.48
CA VAL A 234 5.53 3.71 24.49
C VAL A 234 4.08 3.24 24.60
N GLU A 235 3.15 4.17 24.70
CA GLU A 235 1.72 3.87 24.82
C GLU A 235 1.17 3.23 23.55
N PHE A 236 1.54 3.77 22.37
CA PHE A 236 1.10 3.26 21.09
C PHE A 236 1.62 1.84 20.81
N MET A 237 2.87 1.54 21.18
CA MET A 237 3.46 0.20 21.07
C MET A 237 2.85 -0.84 22.03
N LYS A 238 2.27 -0.40 23.16
CA LYS A 238 1.59 -1.29 24.12
C LYS A 238 0.17 -1.65 23.67
N ASN A 239 -0.50 -0.78 22.93
CA ASN A 239 -1.86 -1.01 22.43
C ASN A 239 -1.82 -1.99 21.24
N ARG A 240 -1.56 -3.28 21.55
CA ARG A 240 -1.68 -4.39 20.61
C ARG A 240 -3.15 -4.74 20.46
N GLY A 241 -3.66 -4.62 19.24
CA GLY A 241 -4.97 -5.12 18.87
C GLY A 241 -6.12 -4.42 19.56
N GLY A 242 -6.66 -3.42 18.88
CA GLY A 242 -7.90 -2.71 18.96
C GLY A 242 -8.93 -3.03 20.05
N ALA A 243 -9.43 -1.98 20.62
CA ALA A 243 -10.80 -2.01 21.17
C ALA A 243 -11.82 -2.12 20.02
#